data_3fdbd8a5f4792a097404b5dae8a72e89
#
_entry.id   3fdbd8a5f4792a097404b5dae8a72e89
#
_cell.length_a   1.000
_cell.length_b   1.000
_cell.length_c   1.000
_cell.angle_alpha   90.00
_cell.angle_beta   90.00
_cell.angle_gamma   90.00
#
_symmetry.space_group_name_H-M   'P 1'
#
loop_
_entity.id
_entity.type
_entity.pdbx_description
1 polymer ?
#
loop_
_entity_poly.entity_id
_entity_poly.type
_entity_poly.pdbx_seq_one_letter_code
_entity_poly.pdbx_strand_id
1 'polypeptide(L)'
;LRWLVDYIQTNDPDGGGYYQAYTHIAPDETIMEETDEEHFYQIGGATIFDNNGVKELQMLWGEIDNHEGKMTRTGTCLAVYSLEGQPGNSTYLKRISKNEEFNTDDVGYGSTIWKDEDGHIYLYVTENNRPLVARTTTHDLTSEWEYYIRDLSGNFMWQKMYPTKEERTR
;
A
#
# COMPACT_ATOMS: atom_id res chain seq x y z
N LEU A 1 0.21 -11.90 -7.08
CA LEU A 1 1.64 -11.62 -7.30
C LEU A 1 2.27 -12.50 -8.38
N ARG A 2 2.11 -13.83 -8.34
CA ARG A 2 2.60 -14.75 -9.38
C ARG A 2 2.02 -14.40 -10.76
N TRP A 3 0.77 -14.03 -10.80
CA TRP A 3 0.05 -13.63 -11.99
C TRP A 3 0.55 -12.30 -12.60
N LEU A 4 0.89 -11.31 -11.79
CA LEU A 4 1.52 -10.08 -12.24
C LEU A 4 2.88 -10.36 -12.88
N VAL A 5 3.67 -11.25 -12.29
CA VAL A 5 4.96 -11.68 -12.80
C VAL A 5 4.81 -12.44 -14.12
N ASP A 6 3.83 -13.35 -14.23
CA ASP A 6 3.56 -14.10 -15.46
C ASP A 6 3.09 -13.18 -16.60
N TYR A 7 2.28 -12.15 -16.31
CA TYR A 7 1.88 -11.14 -17.29
C TYR A 7 3.06 -10.32 -17.81
N ILE A 8 3.97 -9.94 -16.93
CA ILE A 8 5.17 -9.18 -17.26
C ILE A 8 6.11 -9.99 -18.17
N GLN A 9 6.33 -11.27 -17.84
CA GLN A 9 7.23 -12.13 -18.58
C GLN A 9 6.75 -12.46 -20.00
N THR A 10 5.44 -12.47 -20.22
CA THR A 10 4.85 -12.84 -21.52
C THR A 10 4.70 -11.69 -22.51
N ASN A 11 4.77 -10.44 -22.06
CA ASN A 11 4.49 -9.27 -22.91
C ASN A 11 5.69 -8.32 -23.10
N ASP A 12 6.86 -8.68 -22.63
CA ASP A 12 8.06 -7.89 -22.86
C ASP A 12 9.02 -8.63 -23.81
N PRO A 13 9.06 -8.25 -25.11
CA PRO A 13 9.95 -8.84 -26.07
C PRO A 13 11.44 -8.55 -25.83
N ASP A 14 11.76 -7.53 -25.02
CA ASP A 14 13.13 -7.04 -24.81
C ASP A 14 13.75 -7.45 -23.47
N GLY A 15 13.00 -8.19 -22.62
CA GLY A 15 13.52 -8.75 -21.36
C GLY A 15 13.71 -7.74 -20.21
N GLY A 16 13.29 -6.49 -20.39
CA GLY A 16 13.31 -5.45 -19.37
C GLY A 16 12.03 -5.38 -18.48
N GLY A 17 11.14 -6.35 -18.65
CA GLY A 17 9.75 -6.33 -18.17
C GLY A 17 9.49 -6.05 -16.70
N TYR A 18 10.46 -6.26 -15.84
CA TYR A 18 10.30 -5.97 -14.42
C TYR A 18 10.02 -4.49 -14.14
N TYR A 19 10.68 -3.60 -14.84
CA TYR A 19 10.53 -2.16 -14.65
C TYR A 19 9.23 -1.62 -15.27
N GLN A 20 8.88 -2.07 -16.47
CA GLN A 20 7.71 -1.56 -17.16
C GLN A 20 6.39 -1.92 -16.47
N ALA A 21 6.26 -3.10 -15.91
CA ALA A 21 5.02 -3.45 -15.20
C ALA A 21 4.94 -2.81 -13.83
N TYR A 22 6.07 -2.62 -13.15
CA TYR A 22 6.10 -1.87 -11.92
C TYR A 22 5.69 -0.41 -12.18
N THR A 23 6.20 0.24 -13.24
CA THR A 23 5.79 1.59 -13.67
C THR A 23 4.33 1.67 -14.04
N HIS A 24 3.79 0.64 -14.68
CA HIS A 24 2.40 0.66 -15.16
C HIS A 24 1.36 0.64 -14.05
N ILE A 25 1.68 0.02 -12.91
CA ILE A 25 0.76 -0.08 -11.77
C ILE A 25 1.14 0.84 -10.60
N ALA A 26 2.32 1.45 -10.61
CA ALA A 26 2.70 2.40 -9.58
C ALA A 26 1.74 3.60 -9.56
N PRO A 27 1.53 4.24 -8.39
CA PRO A 27 0.67 5.42 -8.27
C PRO A 27 1.10 6.56 -9.17
N ASP A 28 2.39 6.72 -9.42
CA ASP A 28 2.96 7.60 -10.42
C ASP A 28 3.51 6.82 -11.61
N GLU A 29 3.37 7.36 -12.82
CA GLU A 29 3.92 6.77 -14.04
C GLU A 29 5.44 6.95 -14.12
N THR A 30 6.01 7.84 -13.32
CA THR A 30 7.44 8.08 -13.18
C THR A 30 8.00 7.31 -12.01
N ILE A 31 8.70 6.22 -12.28
CA ILE A 31 9.36 5.44 -11.22
C ILE A 31 10.73 6.00 -10.84
N MET A 32 11.37 6.71 -11.72
CA MET A 32 12.65 7.39 -11.48
C MET A 32 12.76 8.55 -12.48
N GLU A 33 12.57 9.76 -12.06
CA GLU A 33 13.26 10.86 -12.69
C GLU A 33 14.68 10.91 -12.08
N GLU A 34 15.70 10.92 -12.94
CA GLU A 34 17.08 11.20 -12.56
C GLU A 34 17.19 12.67 -12.15
N THR A 35 16.68 12.99 -10.99
CA THR A 35 16.90 14.27 -10.31
C THR A 35 17.71 13.98 -9.07
N ASP A 36 18.36 14.96 -8.47
CA ASP A 36 19.06 14.81 -7.18
C ASP A 36 18.12 14.37 -6.04
N GLU A 37 16.82 14.34 -6.31
CA GLU A 37 15.73 13.86 -5.45
C GLU A 37 15.00 12.72 -6.17
N GLU A 38 15.39 11.48 -5.89
CA GLU A 38 14.70 10.31 -6.41
C GLU A 38 13.50 9.99 -5.53
N HIS A 39 12.30 10.07 -6.12
CA HIS A 39 11.06 9.65 -5.47
C HIS A 39 10.60 8.32 -6.07
N PHE A 40 10.28 7.33 -5.24
CA PHE A 40 9.76 6.06 -5.71
C PHE A 40 8.77 5.43 -4.74
N TYR A 41 7.99 4.47 -5.27
CA TYR A 41 6.99 3.75 -4.50
C TYR A 41 7.45 2.31 -4.22
N GLN A 42 7.43 1.94 -2.96
CA GLN A 42 7.65 0.57 -2.52
C GLN A 42 6.30 -0.17 -2.40
N ILE A 43 6.18 -1.34 -3.02
CA ILE A 43 4.98 -2.16 -2.90
C ILE A 43 4.78 -2.59 -1.45
N GLY A 44 3.60 -2.29 -0.93
CA GLY A 44 3.11 -2.76 0.36
C GLY A 44 2.13 -3.92 0.21
N GLY A 45 1.15 -3.99 1.11
CA GLY A 45 0.09 -4.98 1.07
C GLY A 45 -0.94 -4.71 -0.03
N ALA A 46 -1.53 -5.79 -0.56
CA ALA A 46 -2.58 -5.70 -1.56
C ALA A 46 -3.70 -6.69 -1.27
N THR A 47 -4.93 -6.31 -1.59
CA THR A 47 -6.12 -7.15 -1.46
C THR A 47 -7.07 -6.97 -2.63
N ILE A 48 -7.92 -7.98 -2.85
CA ILE A 48 -9.04 -7.86 -3.77
C ILE A 48 -10.30 -7.57 -2.97
N PHE A 49 -10.99 -6.49 -3.36
CA PHE A 49 -12.27 -6.08 -2.83
C PHE A 49 -13.36 -6.28 -3.89
N ASP A 50 -14.50 -6.78 -3.47
CA ASP A 50 -15.71 -6.91 -4.33
C ASP A 50 -16.62 -5.73 -4.03
N ASN A 51 -16.62 -4.77 -4.93
CA ASN A 51 -17.47 -3.58 -4.85
C ASN A 51 -18.75 -3.81 -5.64
N ASN A 52 -19.75 -4.44 -5.02
CA ASN A 52 -21.05 -4.75 -5.62
C ASN A 52 -20.95 -5.54 -6.94
N GLY A 53 -20.08 -6.53 -6.98
CA GLY A 53 -19.86 -7.39 -8.15
C GLY A 53 -18.75 -6.90 -9.09
N VAL A 54 -18.21 -5.72 -8.86
CA VAL A 54 -17.01 -5.21 -9.56
C VAL A 54 -15.79 -5.47 -8.69
N LYS A 55 -14.85 -6.26 -9.21
CA LYS A 55 -13.62 -6.58 -8.48
C LYS A 55 -12.59 -5.47 -8.67
N GLU A 56 -12.00 -5.07 -7.56
CA GLU A 56 -10.95 -4.07 -7.46
C GLU A 56 -9.71 -4.67 -6.81
N LEU A 57 -8.53 -4.30 -7.31
CA LEU A 57 -7.28 -4.51 -6.61
C LEU A 57 -6.95 -3.25 -5.83
N GLN A 58 -6.92 -3.35 -4.52
CA GLN A 58 -6.51 -2.27 -3.62
C GLN A 58 -5.09 -2.52 -3.15
N MET A 59 -4.19 -1.56 -3.37
CA MET A 59 -2.76 -1.69 -3.05
C MET A 59 -2.27 -0.50 -2.24
N LEU A 60 -1.49 -0.83 -1.22
CA LEU A 60 -0.74 0.15 -0.44
C LEU A 60 0.67 0.29 -1.01
N TRP A 61 1.12 1.51 -1.16
CA TRP A 61 2.44 1.87 -1.68
C TRP A 61 3.15 2.74 -0.66
N GLY A 62 4.34 2.35 -0.25
CA GLY A 62 5.19 3.20 0.57
C GLY A 62 5.86 4.24 -0.31
N GLU A 63 5.69 5.49 0.02
CA GLU A 63 6.38 6.61 -0.61
C GLU A 63 7.77 6.74 -0.01
N ILE A 64 8.78 6.78 -0.86
CA ILE A 64 10.19 6.83 -0.47
C ILE A 64 10.86 7.96 -1.22
N ASP A 65 11.45 8.88 -0.47
CA ASP A 65 12.38 9.85 -1.01
C ASP A 65 13.81 9.36 -0.84
N ASN A 66 14.62 9.54 -1.88
CA ASN A 66 16.04 9.31 -1.82
C ASN A 66 16.77 10.64 -2.04
N HIS A 67 17.18 11.26 -0.96
CA HIS A 67 17.96 12.49 -1.00
C HIS A 67 19.38 12.22 -0.55
N GLU A 68 20.37 12.57 -1.39
CA GLU A 68 21.80 12.34 -1.13
C GLU A 68 22.14 10.87 -0.76
N GLY A 69 21.45 9.91 -1.38
CA GLY A 69 21.62 8.48 -1.12
C GLY A 69 21.00 7.99 0.18
N LYS A 70 20.21 8.82 0.86
CA LYS A 70 19.47 8.46 2.06
C LYS A 70 18.00 8.23 1.71
N MET A 71 17.59 6.98 1.74
CA MET A 71 16.19 6.60 1.57
C MET A 71 15.39 6.94 2.82
N THR A 72 14.34 7.71 2.66
CA THR A 72 13.44 8.09 3.76
C THR A 72 12.00 7.83 3.32
N ARG A 73 11.26 7.06 4.11
CA ARG A 73 9.82 6.92 3.88
C ARG A 73 9.12 8.22 4.24
N THR A 74 8.30 8.73 3.35
CA THR A 74 7.55 9.99 3.52
C THR A 74 6.06 9.77 3.70
N GLY A 75 5.56 8.57 3.32
CA GLY A 75 4.14 8.30 3.48
C GLY A 75 3.72 6.92 3.00
N THR A 76 2.43 6.75 2.88
CA THR A 76 1.77 5.59 2.29
C THR A 76 0.64 6.06 1.38
N CYS A 77 0.71 5.68 0.11
CA CYS A 77 -0.34 5.91 -0.87
C CYS A 77 -1.24 4.68 -0.97
N LEU A 78 -2.53 4.88 -1.04
CA LEU A 78 -3.50 3.84 -1.39
C LEU A 78 -3.98 4.03 -2.82
N ALA A 79 -3.73 3.06 -3.68
CA ALA A 79 -4.20 3.05 -5.05
C ALA A 79 -5.20 1.90 -5.29
N VAL A 80 -6.23 2.18 -6.07
CA VAL A 80 -7.28 1.23 -6.43
C VAL A 80 -7.27 1.04 -7.94
N TYR A 81 -7.31 -0.21 -8.37
CA TYR A 81 -7.26 -0.61 -9.78
C TYR A 81 -8.46 -1.48 -10.14
N SER A 82 -9.02 -1.27 -11.32
CA SER A 82 -10.03 -2.14 -11.88
C SER A 82 -9.44 -3.51 -12.25
N LEU A 83 -10.17 -4.58 -11.94
CA LEU A 83 -9.89 -5.93 -12.42
C LEU A 83 -10.89 -6.35 -13.51
N GLU A 84 -11.57 -5.38 -14.16
CA GLU A 84 -12.47 -5.66 -15.25
C GLU A 84 -11.73 -6.00 -16.55
N GLY A 85 -12.23 -7.01 -17.24
CA GLY A 85 -11.64 -7.47 -18.50
C GLY A 85 -10.66 -8.63 -18.31
N GLN A 86 -9.76 -8.75 -19.26
CA GLN A 86 -8.74 -9.80 -19.30
C GLN A 86 -7.33 -9.18 -19.27
N PRO A 87 -6.32 -9.88 -18.73
CA PRO A 87 -4.93 -9.47 -18.82
C PRO A 87 -4.55 -9.09 -20.26
N GLY A 88 -3.95 -7.91 -20.44
CA GLY A 88 -3.64 -7.35 -21.76
C GLY A 88 -4.70 -6.40 -22.33
N ASN A 89 -5.87 -6.30 -21.71
CA ASN A 89 -6.87 -5.29 -22.06
C ASN A 89 -6.52 -3.96 -21.36
N SER A 90 -6.75 -2.84 -22.05
CA SER A 90 -6.51 -1.49 -21.50
C SER A 90 -7.34 -1.12 -20.27
N THR A 91 -8.40 -1.86 -19.99
CA THR A 91 -9.24 -1.69 -18.79
C THR A 91 -8.75 -2.51 -17.60
N TYR A 92 -7.91 -3.52 -17.84
CA TYR A 92 -7.38 -4.39 -16.80
C TYR A 92 -6.22 -3.73 -16.07
N LEU A 93 -6.26 -3.71 -14.75
CA LEU A 93 -5.34 -2.96 -13.88
C LEU A 93 -5.34 -1.44 -14.16
N LYS A 94 -6.40 -0.92 -14.77
CA LYS A 94 -6.53 0.52 -14.89
C LYS A 94 -6.76 1.13 -13.51
N ARG A 95 -5.94 2.11 -13.15
CA ARG A 95 -6.10 2.84 -11.90
C ARG A 95 -7.44 3.59 -11.88
N ILE A 96 -8.25 3.35 -10.85
CA ILE A 96 -9.53 4.01 -10.61
C ILE A 96 -9.33 5.24 -9.73
N SER A 97 -8.52 5.09 -8.68
CA SER A 97 -8.24 6.16 -7.72
C SER A 97 -6.85 6.04 -7.12
N LYS A 98 -6.36 7.15 -6.61
CA LYS A 98 -5.11 7.28 -5.88
C LYS A 98 -5.32 8.26 -4.72
N ASN A 99 -4.89 7.89 -3.53
CA ASN A 99 -4.86 8.76 -2.37
C ASN A 99 -3.42 8.83 -1.86
N GLU A 100 -2.71 9.87 -2.25
CA GLU A 100 -1.31 10.12 -1.88
C GLU A 100 -1.18 10.58 -0.42
N GLU A 101 -2.18 11.28 0.09
CA GLU A 101 -2.22 11.75 1.48
C GLU A 101 -2.85 10.72 2.43
N PHE A 102 -2.90 9.46 2.01
CA PHE A 102 -3.55 8.42 2.79
C PHE A 102 -2.91 8.27 4.18
N ASN A 103 -1.60 8.36 4.23
CA ASN A 103 -0.82 8.43 5.46
C ASN A 103 0.49 9.17 5.18
N THR A 104 0.62 10.38 5.69
CA THR A 104 1.79 11.27 5.52
C THR A 104 2.88 11.06 6.57
N ASP A 105 2.74 10.05 7.42
CA ASP A 105 3.72 9.75 8.47
C ASP A 105 4.75 8.72 7.97
N ASP A 106 5.91 8.70 8.59
CA ASP A 106 7.04 7.81 8.31
C ASP A 106 6.78 6.33 8.63
N VAL A 107 5.61 6.00 9.20
CA VAL A 107 5.22 4.64 9.54
C VAL A 107 4.39 4.02 8.43
N GLY A 108 4.97 3.04 7.77
CA GLY A 108 4.31 2.34 6.66
C GLY A 108 3.33 1.25 7.08
N TYR A 109 2.24 1.61 7.78
CA TYR A 109 1.16 0.64 8.02
C TYR A 109 0.74 -0.02 6.70
N GLY A 110 0.56 -1.34 6.74
CA GLY A 110 0.20 -2.10 5.54
C GLY A 110 1.39 -2.58 4.70
N SER A 111 2.61 -2.53 5.21
CA SER A 111 3.74 -3.25 4.61
C SER A 111 3.44 -4.75 4.47
N THR A 112 2.65 -5.29 5.38
CA THR A 112 2.03 -6.61 5.31
C THR A 112 0.58 -6.49 5.74
N ILE A 113 -0.34 -7.18 5.05
CA ILE A 113 -1.75 -7.20 5.39
C ILE A 113 -2.27 -8.62 5.56
N TRP A 114 -3.31 -8.75 6.39
CA TRP A 114 -4.05 -9.98 6.61
C TRP A 114 -5.54 -9.68 6.54
N LYS A 115 -6.25 -10.31 5.60
CA LYS A 115 -7.71 -10.23 5.50
C LYS A 115 -8.31 -11.37 6.33
N ASP A 116 -9.02 -11.04 7.39
CA ASP A 116 -9.58 -12.00 8.32
C ASP A 116 -11.08 -12.22 8.08
N GLU A 117 -11.59 -13.33 8.62
CA GLU A 117 -13.02 -13.70 8.54
C GLU A 117 -13.91 -12.82 9.43
N ASP A 118 -13.32 -12.11 10.39
CA ASP A 118 -14.02 -11.18 11.29
C ASP A 118 -14.53 -9.89 10.61
N GLY A 119 -14.23 -9.71 9.32
CA GLY A 119 -14.66 -8.55 8.54
C GLY A 119 -13.65 -7.41 8.47
N HIS A 120 -12.43 -7.62 8.98
CA HIS A 120 -11.36 -6.62 8.97
C HIS A 120 -10.20 -7.01 8.03
N ILE A 121 -9.43 -6.01 7.61
CA ILE A 121 -8.08 -6.21 7.07
C ILE A 121 -7.12 -5.67 8.13
N TYR A 122 -6.27 -6.53 8.65
CA TYR A 122 -5.21 -6.15 9.58
C TYR A 122 -3.97 -5.71 8.81
N LEU A 123 -3.38 -4.61 9.26
CA LEU A 123 -2.25 -3.94 8.61
C LEU A 123 -1.09 -3.90 9.58
N TYR A 124 0.00 -4.54 9.19
CA TYR A 124 1.18 -4.69 10.04
C TYR A 124 2.33 -3.87 9.52
N VAL A 125 3.11 -3.35 10.45
CA VAL A 125 4.41 -2.72 10.20
C VAL A 125 5.30 -2.89 11.42
N THR A 126 6.59 -2.70 11.23
CA THR A 126 7.56 -2.65 12.33
C THR A 126 8.19 -1.27 12.39
N GLU A 127 8.09 -0.61 13.52
CA GLU A 127 8.79 0.63 13.82
C GLU A 127 9.76 0.41 14.99
N ASN A 128 11.05 0.69 14.79
CA ASN A 128 12.09 0.53 15.83
C ASN A 128 12.06 -0.86 16.51
N ASN A 129 11.94 -1.93 15.73
CA ASN A 129 11.81 -3.32 16.17
C ASN A 129 10.54 -3.61 16.99
N ARG A 130 9.53 -2.77 16.92
CA ARG A 130 8.22 -2.99 17.56
C ARG A 130 7.17 -3.24 16.49
N PRO A 131 6.36 -4.29 16.60
CA PRO A 131 5.23 -4.49 15.73
C PRO A 131 4.14 -3.48 16.05
N LEU A 132 3.63 -2.82 15.02
CA LEU A 132 2.46 -1.97 15.09
C LEU A 132 1.36 -2.60 14.24
N VAL A 133 0.12 -2.42 14.68
CA VAL A 133 -1.06 -2.99 14.02
C VAL A 133 -2.12 -1.92 13.86
N ALA A 134 -2.67 -1.85 12.66
CA ALA A 134 -3.93 -1.19 12.38
C ALA A 134 -4.91 -2.19 11.79
N ARG A 135 -6.18 -1.83 11.69
CA ARG A 135 -7.19 -2.61 10.96
C ARG A 135 -8.18 -1.68 10.28
N THR A 136 -8.77 -2.16 9.21
CA THR A 136 -9.92 -1.51 8.58
C THR A 136 -11.19 -1.83 9.33
N THR A 137 -12.24 -1.02 9.17
CA THR A 137 -13.57 -1.31 9.73
C THR A 137 -14.38 -2.30 8.89
N THR A 138 -13.95 -2.57 7.68
CA THR A 138 -14.54 -3.54 6.73
C THR A 138 -13.45 -4.23 5.92
N HIS A 139 -13.82 -5.13 5.00
CA HIS A 139 -12.87 -5.75 4.03
C HIS A 139 -12.41 -4.80 2.89
N ASP A 140 -12.58 -3.50 3.07
CA ASP A 140 -12.22 -2.45 2.13
C ASP A 140 -11.10 -1.58 2.71
N LEU A 141 -9.94 -1.50 2.02
CA LEU A 141 -8.83 -0.65 2.46
C LEU A 141 -9.16 0.84 2.42
N THR A 142 -10.19 1.25 1.66
CA THR A 142 -10.66 2.63 1.62
C THR A 142 -11.56 3.01 2.79
N SER A 143 -11.99 2.02 3.60
CA SER A 143 -12.79 2.28 4.81
C SER A 143 -11.96 2.93 5.92
N GLU A 144 -12.61 3.38 6.98
CA GLU A 144 -11.89 3.90 8.15
C GLU A 144 -10.94 2.85 8.74
N TRP A 145 -9.82 3.34 9.25
CA TRP A 145 -8.85 2.52 9.97
C TRP A 145 -8.91 2.76 11.46
N GLU A 146 -8.60 1.72 12.22
CA GLU A 146 -8.40 1.75 13.66
C GLU A 146 -6.98 1.26 13.97
N TYR A 147 -6.34 1.92 14.93
CA TYR A 147 -4.97 1.67 15.33
C TYR A 147 -4.93 1.04 16.71
N TYR A 148 -4.15 -0.04 16.86
CA TYR A 148 -3.99 -0.72 18.14
C TYR A 148 -2.92 -0.02 18.96
N ILE A 149 -3.33 0.54 20.08
CA ILE A 149 -2.45 1.32 20.96
C ILE A 149 -2.54 0.83 22.40
N ARG A 150 -1.58 1.27 23.20
CA ARG A 150 -1.63 1.16 24.65
C ARG A 150 -1.91 2.53 25.26
N ASP A 151 -2.98 2.66 26.06
CA ASP A 151 -3.36 3.91 26.72
C ASP A 151 -2.40 4.26 27.88
N LEU A 152 -2.61 5.44 28.49
CA LEU A 152 -1.83 5.91 29.64
C LEU A 152 -1.99 5.04 30.88
N SER A 153 -3.08 4.29 30.98
CA SER A 153 -3.36 3.36 32.09
C SER A 153 -2.76 1.98 31.85
N GLY A 154 -2.16 1.77 30.67
CA GLY A 154 -1.54 0.50 30.28
C GLY A 154 -2.48 -0.50 29.61
N ASN A 155 -3.73 -0.13 29.32
CA ASN A 155 -4.68 -1.00 28.63
C ASN A 155 -4.49 -0.91 27.12
N PHE A 156 -4.69 -2.02 26.43
CA PHE A 156 -4.71 -2.08 24.98
C PHE A 156 -6.10 -1.78 24.43
N MET A 157 -6.16 -0.94 23.38
CA MET A 157 -7.42 -0.56 22.75
C MET A 157 -7.24 -0.20 21.27
N TRP A 158 -8.36 -0.25 20.53
CA TRP A 158 -8.45 0.30 19.18
C TRP A 158 -8.90 1.75 19.22
N GLN A 159 -8.24 2.63 18.47
CA GLN A 159 -8.64 4.02 18.28
C GLN A 159 -8.65 4.39 16.80
N LYS A 160 -9.56 5.27 16.40
CA LYS A 160 -9.65 5.76 15.01
C LYS A 160 -8.61 6.84 14.70
N MET A 161 -8.20 7.60 15.71
CA MET A 161 -7.21 8.65 15.52
C MET A 161 -5.84 8.03 15.28
N TYR A 162 -5.10 8.57 14.31
CA TYR A 162 -3.73 8.14 14.03
C TYR A 162 -2.87 8.31 15.28
N PRO A 163 -2.11 7.28 15.70
CA PRO A 163 -1.38 7.33 16.95
C PRO A 163 -0.17 8.27 16.87
N THR A 164 0.01 9.06 17.89
CA THR A 164 1.22 9.86 18.06
C THR A 164 2.45 8.96 18.23
N LYS A 165 3.65 9.51 17.98
CA LYS A 165 4.90 8.77 18.19
C LYS A 165 5.03 8.24 19.61
N GLU A 166 4.56 9.01 20.61
CA GLU A 166 4.56 8.57 22.00
C GLU A 166 3.63 7.36 22.23
N GLU A 167 2.43 7.36 21.67
CA GLU A 167 1.49 6.22 21.76
C GLU A 167 2.04 4.97 21.10
N ARG A 168 2.72 5.10 19.94
CA ARG A 168 3.38 3.99 19.26
C ARG A 168 4.55 3.39 20.03
N THR A 169 5.16 4.15 20.93
CA THR A 169 6.35 3.71 21.69
C THR A 169 6.04 3.16 23.09
N ARG A 170 4.80 3.24 23.56
CA ARG A 170 4.33 2.65 24.82
C ARG A 170 4.09 1.16 24.65
#